data_46eae4d555b7a12ebfbf171cb0cc8cc6
#
_entry.id   46eae4d555b7a12ebfbf171cb0cc8cc6
#
_cell.length_a   1.000
_cell.length_b   1.000
_cell.length_c   1.000
_cell.angle_alpha   90.00
_cell.angle_beta   90.00
_cell.angle_gamma   90.00
#
_symmetry.space_group_name_H-M   'P 1'
#
loop_
_entity.id
_entity.type
_entity.pdbx_description
1 polymer ?
#
loop_
_entity_poly.entity_id
_entity_poly.type
_entity_poly.pdbx_seq_one_letter_code
_entity_poly.pdbx_strand_id
1 'polypeptide(L)'
;MYRRIIKPLLFSLNIERAHHIVLLMLRIFGLIPGGRWLLRKCYAVEHPALEREVFGMRFANPVGLAAGFDRNGEAFRELAALGFGFIEVGTVTPRPQAGNPRPRVFRLPKDNAIINRIGLSNRGLETAIRHLRRPHGGVIVGCNIGKNTSTPAENAPADYLKLFRNLYQYADYFTVNISCDNSCREGATHTREHILQILNPLFDFRRGQNQYRPVMLKISPDMTDEVIDRITDVLMETPLDGIVATNGSHGREGLRTSRTTLEKIGSGRLSGAPLTRRAVEIVRRIHTRSGGTYPIIGVGGLMSADDVRAMLNAGADLVQLYTGYIYEGPGLVRNVCRALIDEAEELAAMRAAEESMKNGENPETSGPEPAETAGEASDGKPEEVRHPGSGQK
;
A
#
# COMPACT_ATOMS: atom_id res chain seq x y z
N MET A 1 14.00 16.39 -8.96
CA MET A 1 13.47 17.58 -8.26
C MET A 1 13.23 17.31 -6.77
N TYR A 2 12.43 16.30 -6.36
CA TYR A 2 12.12 16.04 -4.95
C TYR A 2 13.38 15.88 -4.07
N ARG A 3 14.25 14.90 -4.37
CA ARG A 3 15.46 14.61 -3.57
C ARG A 3 16.41 15.78 -3.43
N ARG A 4 16.54 16.65 -4.47
CA ARG A 4 17.53 17.74 -4.50
C ARG A 4 17.02 19.07 -3.96
N ILE A 5 15.73 19.35 -4.01
CA ILE A 5 15.15 20.67 -3.67
C ILE A 5 14.10 20.52 -2.55
N ILE A 6 13.04 19.74 -2.77
CA ILE A 6 11.89 19.67 -1.86
C ILE A 6 12.25 18.96 -0.55
N LYS A 7 12.95 17.82 -0.64
CA LYS A 7 13.37 17.06 0.54
C LYS A 7 14.26 17.87 1.49
N PRO A 8 15.35 18.53 1.06
CA PRO A 8 16.17 19.37 1.96
C PRO A 8 15.33 20.45 2.65
N LEU A 9 14.45 21.13 1.92
CA LEU A 9 13.56 22.15 2.48
C LEU A 9 12.61 21.58 3.54
N LEU A 10 11.94 20.45 3.26
CA LEU A 10 11.05 19.79 4.22
C LEU A 10 11.82 19.22 5.41
N PHE A 11 13.05 18.79 5.20
CA PHE A 11 13.88 18.21 6.25
C PHE A 11 14.53 19.26 7.17
N SER A 12 14.63 20.52 6.78
CA SER A 12 15.01 21.62 7.66
C SER A 12 13.90 22.00 8.66
N LEU A 13 12.64 21.64 8.33
CA LEU A 13 11.50 21.88 9.21
C LEU A 13 11.33 20.77 10.25
N ASN A 14 10.64 21.11 11.35
CA ASN A 14 10.12 20.10 12.28
C ASN A 14 9.23 19.10 11.51
N ILE A 15 9.37 17.80 11.81
CA ILE A 15 8.72 16.72 11.05
C ILE A 15 7.20 16.87 11.01
N GLU A 16 6.57 17.13 12.15
CA GLU A 16 5.11 17.25 12.21
C GLU A 16 4.62 18.51 11.49
N ARG A 17 5.41 19.61 11.51
CA ARG A 17 5.10 20.81 10.72
C ARG A 17 5.23 20.55 9.22
N ALA A 18 6.32 19.89 8.80
CA ALA A 18 6.52 19.53 7.40
C ALA A 18 5.38 18.64 6.89
N HIS A 19 4.98 17.64 7.67
CA HIS A 19 3.86 16.75 7.34
C HIS A 19 2.53 17.53 7.20
N HIS A 20 2.24 18.44 8.15
CA HIS A 20 1.05 19.29 8.10
C HIS A 20 1.02 20.19 6.86
N ILE A 21 2.16 20.81 6.53
CA ILE A 21 2.30 21.65 5.33
C ILE A 21 2.04 20.83 4.07
N VAL A 22 2.62 19.64 3.95
CA VAL A 22 2.42 18.77 2.78
C VAL A 22 0.95 18.39 2.62
N LEU A 23 0.28 17.95 3.69
CA LEU A 23 -1.14 17.61 3.62
C LEU A 23 -2.00 18.84 3.28
N LEU A 24 -1.69 20.00 3.86
CA LEU A 24 -2.41 21.24 3.55
C LEU A 24 -2.23 21.64 2.08
N MET A 25 -1.01 21.60 1.57
CA MET A 25 -0.72 21.91 0.16
C MET A 25 -1.45 20.96 -0.79
N LEU A 26 -1.44 19.65 -0.50
CA LEU A 26 -2.17 18.66 -1.28
C LEU A 26 -3.67 18.96 -1.30
N ARG A 27 -4.25 19.28 -0.14
CA ARG A 27 -5.68 19.64 -0.03
C ARG A 27 -6.01 20.91 -0.83
N ILE A 28 -5.20 21.97 -0.69
CA ILE A 28 -5.38 23.22 -1.45
C ILE A 28 -5.30 22.93 -2.95
N PHE A 29 -4.29 22.16 -3.38
CA PHE A 29 -4.14 21.77 -4.77
C PHE A 29 -5.32 20.92 -5.27
N GLY A 30 -5.86 20.05 -4.45
CA GLY A 30 -7.05 19.25 -4.74
C GLY A 30 -8.35 20.04 -4.87
N LEU A 31 -8.41 21.29 -4.35
CA LEU A 31 -9.53 22.21 -4.53
C LEU A 31 -9.49 22.92 -5.88
N ILE A 32 -8.32 23.03 -6.52
CA ILE A 32 -8.18 23.64 -7.83
C ILE A 32 -8.83 22.71 -8.88
N PRO A 33 -9.73 23.22 -9.73
CA PRO A 33 -10.29 22.44 -10.83
C PRO A 33 -9.19 21.82 -11.69
N GLY A 34 -9.25 20.51 -11.91
CA GLY A 34 -8.20 19.77 -12.63
C GLY A 34 -6.94 19.42 -11.82
N GLY A 35 -6.77 19.94 -10.60
CA GLY A 35 -5.56 19.70 -9.79
C GLY A 35 -5.30 18.22 -9.54
N ARG A 36 -6.30 17.44 -9.11
CA ARG A 36 -6.17 15.98 -8.94
C ARG A 36 -5.90 15.27 -10.26
N TRP A 37 -6.52 15.68 -11.36
CA TRP A 37 -6.23 15.13 -12.67
C TRP A 37 -4.77 15.35 -13.08
N LEU A 38 -4.23 16.54 -12.83
CA LEU A 38 -2.83 16.86 -13.11
C LEU A 38 -1.88 16.00 -12.25
N LEU A 39 -2.16 15.83 -10.95
CA LEU A 39 -1.38 14.92 -10.09
C LEU A 39 -1.40 13.49 -10.65
N ARG A 40 -2.58 12.99 -11.03
CA ARG A 40 -2.74 11.64 -11.60
C ARG A 40 -1.92 11.50 -12.90
N LYS A 41 -2.01 12.47 -13.79
CA LYS A 41 -1.23 12.48 -15.05
C LYS A 41 0.28 12.46 -14.82
N CYS A 42 0.76 13.12 -13.75
CA CYS A 42 2.19 13.17 -13.41
C CYS A 42 2.71 11.92 -12.72
N TYR A 43 1.89 11.26 -11.88
CA TYR A 43 2.37 10.26 -10.94
C TYR A 43 1.73 8.88 -11.09
N ALA A 44 0.48 8.79 -11.52
CA ALA A 44 -0.20 7.51 -11.67
C ALA A 44 0.33 6.75 -12.90
N VAL A 45 0.39 5.43 -12.77
CA VAL A 45 0.67 4.48 -13.85
C VAL A 45 -0.50 3.52 -13.88
N GLU A 46 -1.13 3.40 -15.03
CA GLU A 46 -2.25 2.51 -15.27
C GLU A 46 -1.80 1.44 -16.27
N HIS A 47 -1.83 0.19 -15.86
CA HIS A 47 -1.45 -0.94 -16.70
C HIS A 47 -2.11 -2.24 -16.19
N PRO A 48 -2.66 -3.09 -17.07
CA PRO A 48 -3.32 -4.34 -16.64
C PRO A 48 -2.43 -5.26 -15.78
N ALA A 49 -1.13 -5.32 -16.06
CA ALA A 49 -0.17 -6.15 -15.31
C ALA A 49 -0.04 -5.73 -13.82
N LEU A 50 -0.44 -4.51 -13.46
CA LEU A 50 -0.42 -4.01 -12.08
C LEU A 50 -1.66 -4.40 -11.29
N GLU A 51 -2.77 -4.72 -11.97
CA GLU A 51 -4.03 -5.00 -11.31
C GLU A 51 -3.92 -6.24 -10.42
N ARG A 52 -4.56 -6.16 -9.26
CA ARG A 52 -4.65 -7.27 -8.30
C ARG A 52 -6.08 -7.41 -7.84
N GLU A 53 -6.55 -8.65 -7.77
CA GLU A 53 -7.80 -8.97 -7.11
C GLU A 53 -7.49 -9.63 -5.76
N VAL A 54 -7.83 -8.93 -4.68
CA VAL A 54 -7.56 -9.36 -3.31
C VAL A 54 -8.79 -9.03 -2.46
N PHE A 55 -9.19 -9.91 -1.56
CA PHE A 55 -10.39 -9.76 -0.71
C PHE A 55 -11.70 -9.56 -1.50
N GLY A 56 -11.78 -10.02 -2.74
CA GLY A 56 -12.90 -9.75 -3.64
C GLY A 56 -12.97 -8.29 -4.14
N MET A 57 -11.87 -7.54 -4.02
CA MET A 57 -11.74 -6.17 -4.50
C MET A 57 -10.64 -6.06 -5.56
N ARG A 58 -10.87 -5.22 -6.57
CA ARG A 58 -9.92 -4.96 -7.65
C ARG A 58 -9.09 -3.71 -7.35
N PHE A 59 -7.81 -3.89 -7.14
CA PHE A 59 -6.82 -2.84 -6.93
C PHE A 59 -6.16 -2.47 -8.25
N ALA A 60 -6.10 -1.17 -8.57
CA ALA A 60 -5.48 -0.68 -9.81
C ALA A 60 -3.95 -0.94 -9.88
N ASN A 61 -3.31 -1.05 -8.72
CA ASN A 61 -1.93 -1.50 -8.56
C ASN A 61 -1.71 -1.98 -7.12
N PRO A 62 -0.66 -2.76 -6.83
CA PRO A 62 -0.44 -3.35 -5.51
C PRO A 62 0.10 -2.39 -4.45
N VAL A 63 0.35 -1.11 -4.78
CA VAL A 63 1.07 -0.18 -3.92
C VAL A 63 0.10 0.76 -3.19
N GLY A 64 0.01 0.63 -1.88
CA GLY A 64 -0.82 1.47 -1.03
C GLY A 64 -0.02 2.42 -0.14
N LEU A 65 -0.74 3.36 0.49
CA LEU A 65 -0.21 4.23 1.53
C LEU A 65 -0.61 3.68 2.90
N ALA A 66 0.37 3.47 3.79
CA ALA A 66 0.15 2.93 5.12
C ALA A 66 -0.57 3.91 6.06
N ALA A 67 -1.34 3.36 6.99
CA ALA A 67 -1.94 4.10 8.09
C ALA A 67 -0.90 4.93 8.87
N GLY A 68 -1.35 6.07 9.39
CA GLY A 68 -0.51 7.04 10.11
C GLY A 68 -0.11 8.24 9.27
N PHE A 69 -0.13 8.14 7.95
CA PHE A 69 0.16 9.27 7.05
C PHE A 69 -1.04 10.22 6.98
N ASP A 70 -2.21 9.74 6.60
CA ASP A 70 -3.47 10.50 6.67
C ASP A 70 -4.35 9.97 7.82
N ARG A 71 -4.05 10.44 9.04
CA ARG A 71 -4.68 9.93 10.27
C ARG A 71 -6.16 10.24 10.40
N ASN A 72 -6.64 11.22 9.66
CA ASN A 72 -8.02 11.69 9.77
C ASN A 72 -8.81 11.57 8.45
N GLY A 73 -8.22 11.03 7.40
CA GLY A 73 -8.83 10.98 6.07
C GLY A 73 -8.99 12.36 5.41
N GLU A 74 -8.06 13.27 5.68
CA GLU A 74 -8.18 14.67 5.21
C GLU A 74 -7.82 14.83 3.74
N ALA A 75 -6.86 14.03 3.25
CA ALA A 75 -6.21 14.18 1.94
C ALA A 75 -6.14 12.86 1.14
N PHE A 76 -6.90 11.83 1.51
CA PHE A 76 -6.82 10.50 0.88
C PHE A 76 -7.03 10.54 -0.64
N ARG A 77 -7.90 11.44 -1.15
CA ARG A 77 -8.17 11.60 -2.58
C ARG A 77 -6.98 12.19 -3.34
N GLU A 78 -6.32 13.17 -2.76
CA GLU A 78 -5.13 13.83 -3.30
C GLU A 78 -3.92 12.90 -3.22
N LEU A 79 -3.80 12.13 -2.14
CA LEU A 79 -2.78 11.09 -1.98
C LEU A 79 -2.96 9.97 -3.01
N ALA A 80 -4.20 9.52 -3.25
CA ALA A 80 -4.50 8.56 -4.30
C ALA A 80 -4.12 9.06 -5.70
N ALA A 81 -4.33 10.36 -5.97
CA ALA A 81 -3.92 10.97 -7.23
C ALA A 81 -2.39 10.98 -7.46
N LEU A 82 -1.59 10.69 -6.41
CA LEU A 82 -0.15 10.48 -6.53
C LEU A 82 0.23 9.05 -6.96
N GLY A 83 -0.75 8.25 -7.39
CA GLY A 83 -0.54 6.94 -8.01
C GLY A 83 -0.73 5.74 -7.09
N PHE A 84 -1.08 5.94 -5.81
CA PHE A 84 -1.40 4.83 -4.92
C PHE A 84 -2.66 4.07 -5.37
N GLY A 85 -2.61 2.75 -5.40
CA GLY A 85 -3.74 1.88 -5.70
C GLY A 85 -4.77 1.84 -4.58
N PHE A 86 -4.36 2.09 -3.34
CA PHE A 86 -5.23 2.19 -2.17
C PHE A 86 -4.62 3.06 -1.07
N ILE A 87 -5.46 3.55 -0.18
CA ILE A 87 -5.05 4.40 0.95
C ILE A 87 -5.59 3.81 2.24
N GLU A 88 -4.74 3.60 3.23
CA GLU A 88 -5.18 3.24 4.58
C GLU A 88 -5.15 4.49 5.47
N VAL A 89 -6.34 4.97 5.86
CA VAL A 89 -6.50 6.11 6.77
C VAL A 89 -6.49 5.66 8.23
N GLY A 90 -6.15 6.56 9.12
CA GLY A 90 -6.10 6.26 10.57
C GLY A 90 -4.66 6.19 11.09
N THR A 91 -4.43 5.63 12.27
CA THR A 91 -5.37 4.93 13.15
C THR A 91 -6.40 5.91 13.73
N VAL A 92 -7.67 5.58 13.56
CA VAL A 92 -8.79 6.31 14.15
C VAL A 92 -9.10 5.71 15.51
N THR A 93 -9.41 6.58 16.48
CA THR A 93 -9.90 6.18 17.81
C THR A 93 -11.31 6.74 18.06
N PRO A 94 -12.13 6.13 18.93
CA PRO A 94 -13.49 6.61 19.18
C PRO A 94 -13.57 8.09 19.57
N ARG A 95 -12.69 8.52 20.47
CA ARG A 95 -12.56 9.92 20.91
C ARG A 95 -11.31 10.55 20.31
N PRO A 96 -11.30 11.87 20.05
CA PRO A 96 -10.07 12.58 19.70
C PRO A 96 -9.00 12.40 20.79
N GLN A 97 -7.75 12.27 20.37
CA GLN A 97 -6.62 12.28 21.31
C GLN A 97 -5.41 12.99 20.72
N ALA A 98 -4.74 13.79 21.57
CA ALA A 98 -3.58 14.57 21.17
C ALA A 98 -2.34 13.70 20.89
N GLY A 99 -2.29 12.51 21.48
CA GLY A 99 -1.11 11.65 21.51
C GLY A 99 -0.09 12.12 22.56
N ASN A 100 1.12 11.57 22.47
CA ASN A 100 2.18 11.82 23.45
C ASN A 100 2.76 13.26 23.36
N PRO A 101 3.42 13.77 24.40
CA PRO A 101 4.12 15.05 24.37
C PRO A 101 5.17 15.15 23.28
N ARG A 102 5.40 16.37 22.77
CA ARG A 102 6.45 16.67 21.79
C ARG A 102 7.78 16.98 22.49
N PRO A 103 8.94 16.70 21.85
CA PRO A 103 9.12 16.10 20.52
C PRO A 103 8.87 14.59 20.53
N ARG A 104 8.25 14.07 19.49
CA ARG A 104 7.80 12.68 19.41
C ARG A 104 8.05 12.00 18.07
N VAL A 105 8.69 12.69 17.14
CA VAL A 105 9.09 12.15 15.83
C VAL A 105 10.50 12.63 15.52
N PHE A 106 11.39 11.68 15.17
CA PHE A 106 12.81 11.92 14.95
C PHE A 106 13.27 11.27 13.67
N ARG A 107 13.93 12.05 12.79
CA ARG A 107 14.55 11.51 11.57
C ARG A 107 15.93 10.93 11.90
N LEU A 108 16.23 9.81 11.26
CA LEU A 108 17.55 9.19 11.26
C LEU A 108 18.08 9.16 9.81
N PRO A 109 18.61 10.27 9.28
CA PRO A 109 18.97 10.36 7.86
C PRO A 109 20.03 9.35 7.44
N LYS A 110 20.99 9.02 8.33
CA LYS A 110 22.04 8.03 8.06
C LYS A 110 21.49 6.62 7.84
N ASP A 111 20.33 6.34 8.40
CA ASP A 111 19.67 5.04 8.38
C ASP A 111 18.45 5.02 7.45
N ASN A 112 18.12 6.11 6.76
CA ASN A 112 16.86 6.28 6.03
C ASN A 112 15.65 5.83 6.86
N ALA A 113 15.61 6.29 8.12
CA ALA A 113 14.67 5.81 9.12
C ALA A 113 14.02 6.96 9.91
N ILE A 114 12.98 6.62 10.64
CA ILE A 114 12.26 7.53 11.54
C ILE A 114 11.99 6.77 12.83
N ILE A 115 12.25 7.41 13.98
CA ILE A 115 11.72 6.96 15.27
C ILE A 115 10.52 7.83 15.62
N ASN A 116 9.40 7.21 15.98
CA ASN A 116 8.22 7.93 16.43
C ASN A 116 7.56 7.31 17.68
N ARG A 117 6.96 8.16 18.49
CA ARG A 117 6.14 7.83 19.66
C ARG A 117 4.89 8.71 19.68
N ILE A 118 4.20 8.79 18.53
CA ILE A 118 3.07 9.72 18.35
C ILE A 118 1.90 9.43 19.29
N GLY A 119 1.62 8.15 19.58
CA GLY A 119 0.54 7.75 20.49
C GLY A 119 -0.84 7.92 19.89
N LEU A 120 -1.05 7.43 18.65
CA LEU A 120 -2.33 7.45 17.93
C LEU A 120 -3.03 8.83 17.90
N SER A 121 -2.26 9.91 17.76
CA SER A 121 -2.82 11.26 17.65
C SER A 121 -3.76 11.38 16.46
N ASN A 122 -5.05 11.63 16.71
CA ASN A 122 -6.09 11.79 15.69
C ASN A 122 -7.26 12.63 16.23
N ARG A 123 -8.18 13.02 15.33
CA ARG A 123 -9.35 13.86 15.66
C ARG A 123 -10.62 13.07 15.95
N GLY A 124 -10.51 11.75 16.12
CA GLY A 124 -11.60 10.86 16.51
C GLY A 124 -12.56 10.49 15.38
N LEU A 125 -13.51 9.64 15.74
CA LEU A 125 -14.49 9.02 14.87
C LEU A 125 -15.30 10.03 14.04
N GLU A 126 -15.86 11.05 14.67
CA GLU A 126 -16.72 12.03 13.99
C GLU A 126 -16.00 12.79 12.86
N THR A 127 -14.71 13.08 13.07
CA THR A 127 -13.90 13.75 12.05
C THR A 127 -13.59 12.78 10.90
N ALA A 128 -13.28 11.53 11.21
CA ALA A 128 -13.06 10.50 10.19
C ALA A 128 -14.32 10.29 9.33
N ILE A 129 -15.51 10.15 9.94
CA ILE A 129 -16.79 10.05 9.22
C ILE A 129 -16.98 11.24 8.27
N ARG A 130 -16.79 12.47 8.79
CA ARG A 130 -16.96 13.70 7.97
C ARG A 130 -16.09 13.70 6.73
N HIS A 131 -14.87 13.20 6.82
CA HIS A 131 -13.95 13.15 5.69
C HIS A 131 -14.22 11.97 4.76
N LEU A 132 -14.46 10.78 5.29
CA LEU A 132 -14.69 9.55 4.53
C LEU A 132 -16.07 9.50 3.85
N ARG A 133 -17.01 10.32 4.27
CA ARG A 133 -18.32 10.49 3.59
C ARG A 133 -18.16 11.04 2.17
N ARG A 134 -17.03 11.65 1.85
CA ARG A 134 -16.77 12.17 0.49
C ARG A 134 -16.62 11.03 -0.50
N PRO A 135 -17.06 11.20 -1.78
CA PRO A 135 -16.85 10.18 -2.81
C PRO A 135 -15.37 9.80 -2.92
N HIS A 136 -15.07 8.52 -2.95
CA HIS A 136 -13.69 8.01 -2.98
C HIS A 136 -13.02 8.19 -4.35
N GLY A 137 -13.79 8.39 -5.44
CA GLY A 137 -13.24 8.63 -6.77
C GLY A 137 -12.55 7.41 -7.38
N GLY A 138 -13.02 6.21 -7.02
CA GLY A 138 -12.51 4.94 -7.52
C GLY A 138 -11.28 4.41 -6.77
N VAL A 139 -10.79 5.11 -5.72
CA VAL A 139 -9.72 4.58 -4.87
C VAL A 139 -10.29 3.71 -3.74
N ILE A 140 -9.64 2.60 -3.46
CA ILE A 140 -9.97 1.76 -2.30
C ILE A 140 -9.42 2.42 -1.04
N VAL A 141 -10.29 2.59 -0.04
CA VAL A 141 -9.95 3.25 1.22
C VAL A 141 -10.13 2.27 2.38
N GLY A 142 -9.01 1.85 2.96
CA GLY A 142 -8.99 1.12 4.22
C GLY A 142 -9.07 2.05 5.43
N CYS A 143 -9.68 1.57 6.50
CA CYS A 143 -9.71 2.28 7.77
C CYS A 143 -8.99 1.49 8.86
N ASN A 144 -7.88 2.04 9.33
CA ASN A 144 -7.14 1.51 10.46
C ASN A 144 -7.80 1.99 11.76
N ILE A 145 -8.20 1.05 12.61
CA ILE A 145 -8.94 1.31 13.84
C ILE A 145 -8.14 0.87 15.08
N GLY A 146 -8.28 1.61 16.17
CA GLY A 146 -7.59 1.32 17.42
C GLY A 146 -8.33 1.89 18.63
N LYS A 147 -8.10 1.31 19.81
CA LYS A 147 -8.67 1.84 21.06
C LYS A 147 -8.05 3.19 21.45
N ASN A 148 -8.77 3.99 22.21
CA ASN A 148 -8.18 5.15 22.87
C ASN A 148 -7.12 4.71 23.90
N THR A 149 -6.07 5.52 24.07
CA THR A 149 -5.02 5.26 25.07
C THR A 149 -5.59 5.22 26.50
N SER A 150 -6.62 6.02 26.77
CA SER A 150 -7.31 6.08 28.07
C SER A 150 -8.32 4.94 28.28
N THR A 151 -8.61 4.12 27.27
CA THR A 151 -9.52 2.97 27.41
C THR A 151 -8.74 1.80 28.00
N PRO A 152 -9.17 1.22 29.14
CA PRO A 152 -8.57 0.01 29.71
C PRO A 152 -8.58 -1.17 28.73
N ALA A 153 -7.68 -2.13 28.91
CA ALA A 153 -7.54 -3.25 27.99
C ALA A 153 -8.81 -4.11 27.88
N GLU A 154 -9.49 -4.33 29.01
CA GLU A 154 -10.75 -5.07 29.11
C GLU A 154 -11.90 -4.42 28.32
N ASN A 155 -11.85 -3.11 28.13
CA ASN A 155 -12.86 -2.35 27.39
C ASN A 155 -12.46 -2.10 25.92
N ALA A 156 -11.29 -2.61 25.48
CA ALA A 156 -10.81 -2.44 24.11
C ALA A 156 -11.82 -2.94 23.06
N PRO A 157 -12.47 -4.10 23.22
CA PRO A 157 -13.44 -4.61 22.23
C PRO A 157 -14.56 -3.62 21.91
N ALA A 158 -15.04 -2.87 22.92
CA ALA A 158 -16.10 -1.87 22.73
C ALA A 158 -15.63 -0.69 21.84
N ASP A 159 -14.38 -0.23 22.00
CA ASP A 159 -13.81 0.83 21.17
C ASP A 159 -13.70 0.39 19.69
N TYR A 160 -13.18 -0.83 19.44
CA TYR A 160 -13.08 -1.38 18.09
C TYR A 160 -14.45 -1.58 17.44
N LEU A 161 -15.40 -2.17 18.16
CA LEU A 161 -16.76 -2.37 17.66
C LEU A 161 -17.47 -1.04 17.34
N LYS A 162 -17.31 -0.03 18.21
CA LYS A 162 -17.84 1.33 17.98
C LYS A 162 -17.31 1.91 16.69
N LEU A 163 -16.00 1.83 16.46
CA LEU A 163 -15.36 2.33 15.24
C LEU A 163 -15.86 1.56 14.01
N PHE A 164 -15.85 0.23 14.08
CA PHE A 164 -16.24 -0.63 12.99
C PHE A 164 -17.68 -0.36 12.54
N ARG A 165 -18.63 -0.31 13.47
CA ARG A 165 -20.05 -0.02 13.18
C ARG A 165 -20.26 1.32 12.50
N ASN A 166 -19.66 2.37 13.03
CA ASN A 166 -19.90 3.73 12.56
C ASN A 166 -19.16 4.08 11.27
N LEU A 167 -18.02 3.40 10.98
CA LEU A 167 -17.23 3.60 9.78
C LEU A 167 -17.58 2.60 8.66
N TYR A 168 -18.40 1.58 8.92
CA TYR A 168 -18.67 0.45 8.04
C TYR A 168 -19.08 0.84 6.62
N GLN A 169 -19.94 1.83 6.49
CA GLN A 169 -20.42 2.32 5.19
C GLN A 169 -19.43 3.26 4.47
N TYR A 170 -18.35 3.68 5.15
CA TYR A 170 -17.42 4.70 4.65
C TYR A 170 -16.02 4.15 4.35
N ALA A 171 -15.75 2.91 4.63
CA ALA A 171 -14.49 2.25 4.33
C ALA A 171 -14.72 0.99 3.49
N ASP A 172 -13.75 0.65 2.65
CA ASP A 172 -13.82 -0.55 1.81
C ASP A 172 -13.30 -1.78 2.55
N TYR A 173 -12.34 -1.62 3.46
CA TYR A 173 -11.85 -2.65 4.37
C TYR A 173 -11.40 -2.02 5.71
N PHE A 174 -11.17 -2.87 6.70
CA PHE A 174 -10.71 -2.45 8.03
C PHE A 174 -9.43 -3.15 8.45
N THR A 175 -8.55 -2.39 9.10
CA THR A 175 -7.36 -2.93 9.74
C THR A 175 -7.46 -2.73 11.25
N VAL A 176 -7.52 -3.83 11.98
CA VAL A 176 -7.50 -3.84 13.46
C VAL A 176 -6.06 -3.72 13.92
N ASN A 177 -5.73 -2.61 14.55
CA ASN A 177 -4.37 -2.32 15.01
C ASN A 177 -4.23 -2.63 16.50
N ILE A 178 -3.76 -3.84 16.81
CA ILE A 178 -3.53 -4.29 18.19
C ILE A 178 -2.13 -3.95 18.71
N SER A 179 -1.22 -3.52 17.85
CA SER A 179 0.21 -3.36 18.17
C SER A 179 0.60 -1.97 18.67
N CYS A 180 -0.37 -1.06 18.84
CA CYS A 180 -0.10 0.35 19.22
C CYS A 180 -0.29 0.64 20.70
N ASP A 181 -0.45 -0.36 21.56
CA ASP A 181 -0.63 -0.14 22.98
C ASP A 181 0.72 0.06 23.69
N ASN A 182 1.05 1.31 23.99
CA ASN A 182 2.21 1.64 24.83
C ASN A 182 2.05 1.20 26.30
N SER A 183 0.86 0.76 26.69
CA SER A 183 0.50 0.41 28.07
C SER A 183 0.57 -1.09 28.37
N CYS A 184 0.64 -1.93 27.35
CA CYS A 184 0.72 -3.38 27.52
C CYS A 184 2.17 -3.87 27.35
N ARG A 185 2.67 -4.60 28.34
CA ARG A 185 3.85 -5.46 28.16
C ARG A 185 3.56 -6.39 27.00
N GLU A 186 4.47 -6.44 26.03
CA GLU A 186 4.29 -7.06 24.70
C GLU A 186 3.76 -8.50 24.66
N GLY A 187 3.71 -9.21 25.80
CA GLY A 187 3.20 -10.58 25.88
C GLY A 187 1.69 -10.71 26.11
N ALA A 188 1.05 -9.74 26.74
CA ALA A 188 -0.34 -9.88 27.20
C ALA A 188 -1.40 -9.56 26.13
N THR A 189 -1.05 -8.76 25.10
CA THR A 189 -2.00 -8.31 24.06
C THR A 189 -2.04 -9.19 22.81
N HIS A 190 -1.18 -10.20 22.74
CA HIS A 190 -1.05 -11.07 21.58
C HIS A 190 -1.47 -12.51 21.85
N THR A 191 -2.24 -12.73 22.92
CA THR A 191 -2.83 -14.06 23.17
C THR A 191 -4.02 -14.28 22.23
N ARG A 192 -4.28 -15.54 21.90
CA ARG A 192 -5.44 -15.94 21.08
C ARG A 192 -6.74 -15.38 21.65
N GLU A 193 -6.93 -15.50 22.96
CA GLU A 193 -8.13 -15.05 23.68
C GLU A 193 -8.34 -13.55 23.53
N HIS A 194 -7.30 -12.74 23.70
CA HIS A 194 -7.38 -11.29 23.57
C HIS A 194 -7.70 -10.86 22.14
N ILE A 195 -7.07 -11.48 21.15
CA ILE A 195 -7.36 -11.23 19.73
C ILE A 195 -8.82 -11.56 19.42
N LEU A 196 -9.31 -12.73 19.84
CA LEU A 196 -10.70 -13.14 19.60
C LEU A 196 -11.72 -12.27 20.33
N GLN A 197 -11.43 -11.79 21.55
CA GLN A 197 -12.29 -10.83 22.25
C GLN A 197 -12.51 -9.56 21.46
N ILE A 198 -11.51 -9.10 20.70
CA ILE A 198 -11.63 -7.92 19.84
C ILE A 198 -12.35 -8.28 18.54
N LEU A 199 -12.00 -9.39 17.90
CA LEU A 199 -12.47 -9.72 16.55
C LEU A 199 -13.89 -10.27 16.50
N ASN A 200 -14.28 -11.14 17.47
CA ASN A 200 -15.59 -11.77 17.44
C ASN A 200 -16.77 -10.79 17.37
N PRO A 201 -16.80 -9.70 18.16
CA PRO A 201 -17.87 -8.70 18.03
C PRO A 201 -17.91 -8.01 16.66
N LEU A 202 -16.77 -7.88 15.97
CA LEU A 202 -16.70 -7.31 14.61
C LEU A 202 -17.30 -8.31 13.61
N PHE A 203 -16.95 -9.59 13.71
CA PHE A 203 -17.49 -10.63 12.84
C PHE A 203 -19.00 -10.81 13.03
N ASP A 204 -19.48 -10.77 14.28
CA ASP A 204 -20.90 -10.84 14.60
C ASP A 204 -21.66 -9.68 13.95
N PHE A 205 -21.16 -8.47 14.07
CA PHE A 205 -21.74 -7.31 13.41
C PHE A 205 -21.72 -7.45 11.88
N ARG A 206 -20.58 -7.89 11.31
CA ARG A 206 -20.40 -8.05 9.85
C ARG A 206 -21.40 -9.02 9.25
N ARG A 207 -21.71 -10.14 9.95
CA ARG A 207 -22.68 -11.14 9.47
C ARG A 207 -24.09 -10.56 9.22
N GLY A 208 -24.46 -9.52 9.92
CA GLY A 208 -25.73 -8.82 9.76
C GLY A 208 -25.75 -7.72 8.70
N GLN A 209 -24.66 -7.53 7.93
CA GLN A 209 -24.56 -6.46 6.94
C GLN A 209 -24.78 -6.95 5.51
N ASN A 210 -25.39 -6.12 4.66
CA ASN A 210 -25.61 -6.43 3.24
C ASN A 210 -24.33 -6.35 2.40
N GLN A 211 -23.34 -5.55 2.83
CA GLN A 211 -22.05 -5.40 2.15
C GLN A 211 -20.96 -6.06 2.98
N TYR A 212 -20.19 -6.91 2.35
CA TYR A 212 -19.01 -7.49 2.99
C TYR A 212 -17.88 -6.46 3.05
N ARG A 213 -17.26 -6.32 4.22
CA ARG A 213 -16.07 -5.49 4.41
C ARG A 213 -14.98 -6.35 5.03
N PRO A 214 -13.87 -6.56 4.32
CA PRO A 214 -12.72 -7.32 4.83
C PRO A 214 -12.18 -6.72 6.12
N VAL A 215 -11.76 -7.60 7.04
CA VAL A 215 -11.12 -7.24 8.32
C VAL A 215 -9.74 -7.85 8.35
N MET A 216 -8.73 -6.98 8.49
CA MET A 216 -7.32 -7.33 8.55
C MET A 216 -6.79 -7.17 9.97
N LEU A 217 -5.79 -7.94 10.37
CA LEU A 217 -5.05 -7.75 11.62
C LEU A 217 -3.66 -7.17 11.35
N LYS A 218 -3.29 -6.07 12.01
CA LYS A 218 -1.94 -5.49 11.89
C LYS A 218 -1.04 -5.92 13.02
N ILE A 219 0.10 -6.53 12.68
CA ILE A 219 1.04 -7.14 13.62
C ILE A 219 2.34 -6.33 13.78
N SER A 220 3.08 -6.61 14.87
CA SER A 220 4.38 -5.99 15.17
C SER A 220 5.54 -6.81 14.61
N PRO A 221 6.63 -6.17 14.11
CA PRO A 221 7.84 -6.88 13.71
C PRO A 221 8.64 -7.44 14.90
N ASP A 222 8.34 -6.98 16.11
CA ASP A 222 9.03 -7.37 17.35
C ASP A 222 8.51 -8.69 17.95
N MET A 223 7.48 -9.26 17.34
CA MET A 223 6.97 -10.58 17.72
C MET A 223 8.00 -11.66 17.42
N THR A 224 8.12 -12.63 18.34
CA THR A 224 8.92 -13.83 18.07
C THR A 224 8.27 -14.69 17.00
N ASP A 225 9.05 -15.54 16.39
CA ASP A 225 8.57 -16.40 15.31
C ASP A 225 7.44 -17.34 15.78
N GLU A 226 7.50 -17.83 17.04
CA GLU A 226 6.46 -18.66 17.64
C GLU A 226 5.15 -17.89 17.86
N VAL A 227 5.23 -16.58 18.17
CA VAL A 227 4.03 -15.72 18.30
C VAL A 227 3.42 -15.47 16.93
N ILE A 228 4.24 -15.25 15.90
CA ILE A 228 3.77 -15.07 14.52
C ILE A 228 3.05 -16.34 14.04
N ASP A 229 3.62 -17.51 14.30
CA ASP A 229 3.02 -18.80 13.95
C ASP A 229 1.65 -18.99 14.61
N ARG A 230 1.56 -18.76 15.92
CA ARG A 230 0.28 -18.84 16.63
C ARG A 230 -0.76 -17.85 16.12
N ILE A 231 -0.35 -16.62 15.79
CA ILE A 231 -1.27 -15.64 15.19
C ILE A 231 -1.72 -16.13 13.82
N THR A 232 -0.82 -16.69 13.01
CA THR A 232 -1.18 -17.25 11.71
C THR A 232 -2.19 -18.38 11.84
N ASP A 233 -2.04 -19.27 12.83
CA ASP A 233 -3.02 -20.34 13.09
C ASP A 233 -4.38 -19.77 13.49
N VAL A 234 -4.41 -18.78 14.39
CA VAL A 234 -5.66 -18.08 14.77
C VAL A 234 -6.35 -17.47 13.55
N LEU A 235 -5.58 -16.91 12.62
CA LEU A 235 -6.12 -16.31 11.41
C LEU A 235 -6.78 -17.35 10.50
N MET A 236 -6.15 -18.51 10.34
CA MET A 236 -6.69 -19.61 9.54
C MET A 236 -7.97 -20.22 10.14
N GLU A 237 -8.15 -20.14 11.46
CA GLU A 237 -9.30 -20.66 12.21
C GLU A 237 -10.46 -19.65 12.33
N THR A 238 -10.30 -18.40 11.88
CA THR A 238 -11.29 -17.33 12.09
C THR A 238 -11.74 -16.72 10.76
N PRO A 239 -12.88 -15.99 10.71
CA PRO A 239 -13.29 -15.25 9.54
C PRO A 239 -12.51 -13.94 9.34
N LEU A 240 -11.22 -13.93 9.68
CA LEU A 240 -10.31 -12.83 9.37
C LEU A 240 -9.88 -12.94 7.90
N ASP A 241 -9.81 -11.83 7.20
CA ASP A 241 -9.59 -11.85 5.76
C ASP A 241 -8.11 -11.75 5.39
N GLY A 242 -7.25 -11.34 6.32
CA GLY A 242 -5.81 -11.28 6.06
C GLY A 242 -5.02 -10.53 7.12
N ILE A 243 -3.75 -10.30 6.81
CA ILE A 243 -2.77 -9.67 7.71
C ILE A 243 -2.15 -8.41 7.08
N VAL A 244 -1.85 -7.42 7.93
CA VAL A 244 -0.94 -6.31 7.61
C VAL A 244 0.37 -6.51 8.38
N ALA A 245 1.42 -6.89 7.69
CA ALA A 245 2.74 -7.16 8.25
C ALA A 245 3.79 -6.19 7.65
N THR A 246 4.31 -5.21 8.41
CA THR A 246 4.27 -5.07 9.87
C THR A 246 4.05 -3.61 10.32
N ASN A 247 4.04 -3.36 11.63
CA ASN A 247 4.12 -2.03 12.25
C ASN A 247 5.60 -1.59 12.43
N GLY A 248 5.89 -0.53 13.20
CA GLY A 248 7.25 -0.14 13.57
C GLY A 248 7.82 -0.97 14.73
N SER A 249 9.17 -1.07 14.81
CA SER A 249 9.93 -1.85 15.80
C SER A 249 10.44 -1.01 16.95
N HIS A 250 10.60 -1.62 18.11
CA HIS A 250 11.37 -1.07 19.25
C HIS A 250 12.87 -1.32 19.13
N GLY A 251 13.30 -2.23 18.23
CA GLY A 251 14.71 -2.55 17.97
C GLY A 251 15.54 -1.34 17.54
N ARG A 252 16.82 -1.36 17.87
CA ARG A 252 17.80 -0.30 17.53
C ARG A 252 19.09 -0.89 16.96
N GLU A 253 19.15 -2.20 16.76
CA GLU A 253 20.31 -2.92 16.32
C GLU A 253 20.68 -2.54 14.88
N GLY A 254 21.96 -2.47 14.59
CA GLY A 254 22.48 -2.21 13.24
C GLY A 254 22.32 -0.78 12.72
N LEU A 255 21.87 0.17 13.56
CA LEU A 255 21.75 1.56 13.16
C LEU A 255 23.13 2.26 13.08
N ARG A 256 23.30 3.10 12.05
CA ARG A 256 24.50 3.96 11.85
C ARG A 256 24.44 5.23 12.71
N THR A 257 23.26 5.60 13.18
CA THR A 257 23.06 6.72 14.11
C THR A 257 23.75 6.39 15.42
N SER A 258 24.51 7.34 15.98
CA SER A 258 25.28 7.12 17.19
C SER A 258 24.42 6.75 18.39
N ARG A 259 24.93 5.87 19.26
CA ARG A 259 24.28 5.43 20.48
C ARG A 259 23.82 6.61 21.37
N THR A 260 24.70 7.62 21.51
CA THR A 260 24.37 8.84 22.28
C THR A 260 23.15 9.59 21.71
N THR A 261 23.00 9.62 20.37
CA THR A 261 21.82 10.23 19.74
C THR A 261 20.57 9.40 20.00
N LEU A 262 20.67 8.06 19.87
CA LEU A 262 19.55 7.15 20.13
C LEU A 262 19.09 7.22 21.60
N GLU A 263 20.02 7.30 22.55
CA GLU A 263 19.73 7.47 23.97
C GLU A 263 19.00 8.80 24.27
N LYS A 264 19.41 9.89 23.62
CA LYS A 264 18.71 11.19 23.72
C LYS A 264 17.31 11.14 23.12
N ILE A 265 17.10 10.40 22.04
CA ILE A 265 15.77 10.17 21.46
C ILE A 265 14.91 9.35 22.41
N GLY A 266 15.48 8.29 23.01
CA GLY A 266 14.80 7.40 23.93
C GLY A 266 13.79 6.47 23.26
N SER A 267 12.67 6.18 23.94
CA SER A 267 11.64 5.26 23.48
C SER A 267 10.94 5.73 22.19
N GLY A 268 10.32 4.78 21.50
CA GLY A 268 9.57 5.00 20.28
C GLY A 268 9.72 3.82 19.30
N ARG A 269 8.94 3.83 18.23
CA ARG A 269 8.99 2.80 17.19
C ARG A 269 9.82 3.30 16.01
N LEU A 270 10.76 2.46 15.59
CA LEU A 270 11.60 2.62 14.40
C LEU A 270 10.82 2.22 13.17
N SER A 271 10.95 2.97 12.09
CA SER A 271 10.44 2.65 10.74
C SER A 271 11.47 3.06 9.68
N GLY A 272 11.38 2.50 8.50
CA GLY A 272 12.28 2.76 7.38
C GLY A 272 13.21 1.60 7.06
N ALA A 273 14.26 1.84 6.30
CA ALA A 273 15.15 0.83 5.73
C ALA A 273 15.62 -0.28 6.70
N PRO A 274 15.89 -0.01 7.99
CA PRO A 274 16.33 -1.07 8.90
C PRO A 274 15.29 -2.19 9.11
N LEU A 275 14.02 -1.95 8.79
CA LEU A 275 12.97 -2.96 8.97
C LEU A 275 12.77 -3.89 7.77
N THR A 276 13.31 -3.57 6.59
CA THR A 276 13.00 -4.27 5.34
C THR A 276 13.21 -5.78 5.48
N ARG A 277 14.37 -6.20 5.96
CA ARG A 277 14.70 -7.63 6.08
C ARG A 277 13.72 -8.37 6.99
N ARG A 278 13.48 -7.86 8.20
CA ARG A 278 12.57 -8.51 9.17
C ARG A 278 11.13 -8.53 8.66
N ALA A 279 10.66 -7.47 8.02
CA ALA A 279 9.31 -7.44 7.45
C ALA A 279 9.12 -8.48 6.35
N VAL A 280 10.10 -8.64 5.45
CA VAL A 280 10.11 -9.67 4.39
C VAL A 280 10.16 -11.08 4.99
N GLU A 281 10.98 -11.31 6.02
CA GLU A 281 11.05 -12.60 6.74
C GLU A 281 9.69 -12.99 7.35
N ILE A 282 9.02 -12.03 8.00
CA ILE A 282 7.70 -12.24 8.61
C ILE A 282 6.64 -12.56 7.54
N VAL A 283 6.61 -11.81 6.45
CA VAL A 283 5.67 -12.07 5.33
C VAL A 283 5.89 -13.47 4.78
N ARG A 284 7.14 -13.84 4.50
CA ARG A 284 7.47 -15.19 4.00
C ARG A 284 7.03 -16.28 4.97
N ARG A 285 7.24 -16.08 6.27
CA ARG A 285 6.84 -17.04 7.31
C ARG A 285 5.33 -17.24 7.33
N ILE A 286 4.55 -16.15 7.32
CA ILE A 286 3.09 -16.20 7.29
C ILE A 286 2.61 -16.89 6.01
N HIS A 287 3.14 -16.48 4.85
CA HIS A 287 2.80 -17.08 3.56
C HIS A 287 3.07 -18.59 3.53
N THR A 288 4.26 -19.02 3.96
CA THR A 288 4.62 -20.44 4.01
C THR A 288 3.71 -21.21 4.96
N ARG A 289 3.44 -20.67 6.16
CA ARG A 289 2.61 -21.36 7.16
C ARG A 289 1.15 -21.47 6.76
N SER A 290 0.62 -20.45 6.09
CA SER A 290 -0.76 -20.44 5.57
C SER A 290 -0.93 -21.17 4.23
N GLY A 291 0.14 -21.77 3.69
CA GLY A 291 0.12 -22.43 2.38
C GLY A 291 -0.17 -21.46 1.23
N GLY A 292 0.15 -20.18 1.39
CA GLY A 292 -0.07 -19.15 0.39
C GLY A 292 -1.54 -18.76 0.15
N THR A 293 -2.46 -19.20 1.01
CA THR A 293 -3.90 -18.97 0.83
C THR A 293 -4.41 -17.73 1.53
N TYR A 294 -3.61 -17.15 2.43
CA TYR A 294 -4.01 -16.00 3.24
C TYR A 294 -3.49 -14.70 2.63
N PRO A 295 -4.37 -13.73 2.33
CA PRO A 295 -3.95 -12.44 1.81
C PRO A 295 -3.10 -11.64 2.80
N ILE A 296 -1.97 -11.10 2.31
CA ILE A 296 -1.00 -10.37 3.11
C ILE A 296 -0.74 -8.98 2.49
N ILE A 297 -0.87 -7.93 3.31
CA ILE A 297 -0.38 -6.60 2.96
C ILE A 297 0.99 -6.40 3.62
N GLY A 298 2.05 -6.39 2.80
CA GLY A 298 3.42 -6.24 3.25
C GLY A 298 3.77 -4.77 3.56
N VAL A 299 4.28 -4.50 4.76
CA VAL A 299 4.66 -3.15 5.21
C VAL A 299 5.95 -3.21 6.02
N GLY A 300 6.91 -2.38 5.70
CA GLY A 300 8.13 -2.21 6.51
C GLY A 300 9.37 -1.99 5.66
N GLY A 301 9.90 -0.77 5.72
CA GLY A 301 11.19 -0.42 5.15
C GLY A 301 11.28 -0.33 3.63
N LEU A 302 10.18 -0.39 2.89
CA LEU A 302 10.15 -0.36 1.43
C LEU A 302 10.60 1.02 0.92
N MET A 303 11.83 1.10 0.40
CA MET A 303 12.48 2.33 -0.05
C MET A 303 12.68 2.37 -1.57
N SER A 304 12.59 1.22 -2.24
CA SER A 304 12.87 1.04 -3.67
C SER A 304 11.92 0.03 -4.32
N ALA A 305 11.98 -0.11 -5.63
CA ALA A 305 11.28 -1.15 -6.36
C ALA A 305 11.78 -2.55 -5.97
N ASP A 306 13.07 -2.70 -5.72
CA ASP A 306 13.65 -3.98 -5.32
C ASP A 306 13.16 -4.44 -3.95
N ASP A 307 12.98 -3.51 -3.00
CA ASP A 307 12.37 -3.84 -1.70
C ASP A 307 10.92 -4.30 -1.87
N VAL A 308 10.18 -3.66 -2.78
CA VAL A 308 8.79 -4.05 -3.09
C VAL A 308 8.74 -5.42 -3.76
N ARG A 309 9.62 -5.69 -4.74
CA ARG A 309 9.73 -7.02 -5.36
C ARG A 309 10.05 -8.10 -4.32
N ALA A 310 11.02 -7.84 -3.45
CA ALA A 310 11.38 -8.77 -2.38
C ALA A 310 10.19 -9.07 -1.44
N MET A 311 9.37 -8.08 -1.16
CA MET A 311 8.17 -8.21 -0.34
C MET A 311 7.07 -9.02 -1.04
N LEU A 312 6.81 -8.73 -2.33
CA LEU A 312 5.84 -9.48 -3.15
C LEU A 312 6.31 -10.93 -3.35
N ASN A 313 7.59 -11.16 -3.64
CA ASN A 313 8.19 -12.49 -3.78
C ASN A 313 8.23 -13.28 -2.46
N ALA A 314 8.11 -12.61 -1.31
CA ALA A 314 7.93 -13.25 -0.02
C ALA A 314 6.49 -13.74 0.21
N GLY A 315 5.54 -13.39 -0.66
CA GLY A 315 4.15 -13.79 -0.62
C GLY A 315 3.18 -12.69 -0.18
N ALA A 316 3.58 -11.41 -0.23
CA ALA A 316 2.62 -10.32 -0.07
C ALA A 316 1.80 -10.15 -1.36
N ASP A 317 0.48 -9.98 -1.24
CA ASP A 317 -0.42 -9.65 -2.36
C ASP A 317 -0.41 -8.16 -2.67
N LEU A 318 -0.32 -7.36 -1.62
CA LEU A 318 -0.27 -5.90 -1.66
C LEU A 318 0.86 -5.39 -0.77
N VAL A 319 1.31 -4.16 -1.03
CA VAL A 319 2.33 -3.50 -0.19
C VAL A 319 1.90 -2.11 0.23
N GLN A 320 2.42 -1.64 1.37
CA GLN A 320 2.19 -0.26 1.82
C GLN A 320 3.51 0.48 2.02
N LEU A 321 3.56 1.72 1.52
CA LEU A 321 4.66 2.64 1.71
C LEU A 321 4.37 3.63 2.84
N TYR A 322 5.40 4.01 3.59
CA TYR A 322 5.35 5.09 4.59
C TYR A 322 6.67 5.87 4.62
N THR A 323 7.69 5.37 5.33
CA THR A 323 8.99 6.05 5.47
C THR A 323 9.70 6.18 4.12
N GLY A 324 9.62 5.15 3.26
CA GLY A 324 10.14 5.23 1.89
C GLY A 324 9.55 6.38 1.11
N TYR A 325 8.24 6.56 1.18
CA TYR A 325 7.57 7.68 0.52
C TYR A 325 8.03 9.06 1.05
N ILE A 326 8.30 9.18 2.36
CA ILE A 326 8.84 10.43 2.95
C ILE A 326 10.24 10.73 2.42
N TYR A 327 11.12 9.72 2.31
CA TYR A 327 12.51 9.90 1.89
C TYR A 327 12.66 10.06 0.38
N GLU A 328 11.89 9.31 -0.41
CA GLU A 328 12.00 9.23 -1.87
C GLU A 328 11.03 10.16 -2.61
N GLY A 329 9.92 10.52 -1.95
CA GLY A 329 8.90 11.42 -2.48
C GLY A 329 7.87 10.75 -3.37
N PRO A 330 7.00 11.55 -4.00
CA PRO A 330 5.83 11.05 -4.73
C PRO A 330 6.19 10.24 -5.98
N GLY A 331 7.40 10.35 -6.49
CA GLY A 331 7.86 9.54 -7.61
C GLY A 331 8.10 8.07 -7.28
N LEU A 332 8.17 7.69 -5.98
CA LEU A 332 8.44 6.31 -5.59
C LEU A 332 7.37 5.35 -6.10
N VAL A 333 6.09 5.67 -5.94
CA VAL A 333 4.97 4.82 -6.40
C VAL A 333 5.09 4.56 -7.90
N ARG A 334 5.26 5.64 -8.69
CA ARG A 334 5.42 5.54 -10.15
C ARG A 334 6.61 4.67 -10.55
N ASN A 335 7.75 4.82 -9.86
CA ASN A 335 8.96 4.05 -10.16
C ASN A 335 8.77 2.57 -9.83
N VAL A 336 8.11 2.26 -8.72
CA VAL A 336 7.74 0.89 -8.35
C VAL A 336 6.80 0.28 -9.39
N CYS A 337 5.72 0.97 -9.74
CA CYS A 337 4.76 0.46 -10.73
C CYS A 337 5.42 0.18 -12.09
N ARG A 338 6.30 1.06 -12.58
CA ARG A 338 7.04 0.83 -13.82
C ARG A 338 7.93 -0.41 -13.74
N ALA A 339 8.71 -0.54 -12.66
CA ALA A 339 9.56 -1.70 -12.48
C ALA A 339 8.78 -3.02 -12.40
N LEU A 340 7.55 -3.01 -11.86
CA LEU A 340 6.68 -4.18 -11.85
C LEU A 340 6.09 -4.49 -13.23
N ILE A 341 5.87 -3.48 -14.08
CA ILE A 341 5.44 -3.67 -15.47
C ILE A 341 6.58 -4.30 -16.27
N ASP A 342 7.77 -3.70 -16.20
CA ASP A 342 8.96 -4.19 -16.90
C ASP A 342 9.19 -5.68 -16.59
N GLU A 343 9.11 -6.07 -15.30
CA GLU A 343 9.24 -7.46 -14.85
C GLU A 343 8.13 -8.37 -15.42
N ALA A 344 6.88 -7.90 -15.44
CA ALA A 344 5.76 -8.68 -15.97
C ALA A 344 5.88 -8.90 -17.49
N GLU A 345 6.36 -7.89 -18.22
CA GLU A 345 6.61 -7.99 -19.67
C GLU A 345 7.78 -8.94 -19.97
N GLU A 346 8.87 -8.88 -19.20
CA GLU A 346 9.99 -9.82 -19.31
C GLU A 346 9.56 -11.26 -19.07
N LEU A 347 8.77 -11.52 -18.03
CA LEU A 347 8.24 -12.85 -17.73
C LEU A 347 7.28 -13.35 -18.82
N ALA A 348 6.46 -12.47 -19.39
CA ALA A 348 5.56 -12.83 -20.48
C ALA A 348 6.35 -13.19 -21.75
N ALA A 349 7.40 -12.43 -22.06
CA ALA A 349 8.27 -12.72 -23.19
C ALA A 349 9.02 -14.06 -23.04
N MET A 350 9.52 -14.36 -21.83
CA MET A 350 10.18 -15.64 -21.53
C MET A 350 9.23 -16.82 -21.72
N ARG A 351 7.99 -16.72 -21.21
CA ARG A 351 6.96 -17.76 -21.37
C ARG A 351 6.59 -17.99 -22.84
N ALA A 352 6.42 -16.92 -23.60
CA ALA A 352 6.13 -17.01 -25.03
C ALA A 352 7.27 -17.69 -25.80
N ALA A 353 8.52 -17.37 -25.45
CA ALA A 353 9.69 -18.04 -26.05
C ALA A 353 9.75 -19.54 -25.69
N GLU A 354 9.47 -19.91 -24.45
CA GLU A 354 9.42 -21.30 -24.00
C GLU A 354 8.29 -22.09 -24.71
N GLU A 355 7.13 -21.49 -24.92
CA GLU A 355 6.01 -22.10 -25.64
C GLU A 355 6.33 -22.30 -27.13
N SER A 356 6.97 -21.30 -27.76
CA SER A 356 7.43 -21.39 -29.16
C SER A 356 8.44 -22.52 -29.35
N MET A 357 9.40 -22.67 -28.43
CA MET A 357 10.36 -23.77 -28.44
C MET A 357 9.68 -25.14 -28.25
N LYS A 358 8.68 -25.26 -27.40
CA LYS A 358 7.93 -26.49 -27.16
C LYS A 358 7.10 -26.91 -28.38
N ASN A 359 6.58 -25.93 -29.13
CA ASN A 359 5.77 -26.17 -30.33
C ASN A 359 6.61 -26.43 -31.60
N GLY A 360 7.95 -26.45 -31.50
CA GLY A 360 8.86 -26.72 -32.63
C GLY A 360 8.98 -25.57 -33.63
N GLU A 361 8.46 -24.39 -33.31
CA GLU A 361 8.62 -23.16 -34.09
C GLU A 361 9.97 -22.53 -33.76
N ASN A 362 10.94 -22.70 -34.69
CA ASN A 362 12.25 -22.05 -34.53
C ASN A 362 12.11 -20.57 -34.85
N PRO A 363 12.32 -19.64 -33.93
CA PRO A 363 12.12 -18.20 -34.14
C PRO A 363 13.10 -17.58 -35.17
N GLU A 364 14.12 -18.32 -35.62
CA GLU A 364 15.11 -17.84 -36.59
C GLU A 364 14.73 -18.05 -38.07
N THR A 365 13.58 -18.66 -38.38
CA THR A 365 13.22 -18.99 -39.78
C THR A 365 12.10 -18.14 -40.38
N SER A 366 11.58 -17.16 -39.72
CA SER A 366 10.64 -16.18 -40.32
C SER A 366 11.35 -14.92 -40.78
N GLY A 367 12.32 -15.06 -41.64
CA GLY A 367 12.78 -13.96 -42.51
C GLY A 367 11.73 -13.71 -43.60
N PRO A 368 11.56 -12.46 -44.09
CA PRO A 368 10.59 -12.20 -45.13
C PRO A 368 10.91 -13.01 -46.41
N GLU A 369 9.92 -13.76 -46.89
CA GLU A 369 10.00 -14.45 -48.18
C GLU A 369 10.47 -13.46 -49.26
N PRO A 370 11.46 -13.85 -50.11
CA PRO A 370 11.87 -13.01 -51.21
C PRO A 370 10.74 -12.94 -52.22
N ALA A 371 10.31 -11.72 -52.55
CA ALA A 371 9.33 -11.46 -53.60
C ALA A 371 9.76 -12.15 -54.90
N GLU A 372 8.97 -13.11 -55.38
CA GLU A 372 9.11 -13.69 -56.70
C GLU A 372 9.03 -12.59 -57.77
N THR A 373 10.14 -12.40 -58.47
CA THR A 373 10.21 -11.61 -59.69
C THR A 373 9.52 -12.40 -60.79
N ALA A 374 8.29 -11.99 -61.13
CA ALA A 374 7.64 -12.48 -62.35
C ALA A 374 8.35 -11.89 -63.57
N GLY A 375 8.92 -12.78 -64.38
CA GLY A 375 9.62 -12.47 -65.62
C GLY A 375 8.69 -12.00 -66.74
N GLU A 376 9.29 -11.17 -67.57
CA GLU A 376 8.77 -10.65 -68.82
C GLU A 376 8.39 -11.74 -69.84
N ALA A 377 7.29 -11.52 -70.61
CA ALA A 377 7.17 -11.87 -72.03
C ALA A 377 5.99 -11.15 -72.70
N SER A 378 6.29 -10.13 -73.41
CA SER A 378 6.09 -9.91 -74.88
C SER A 378 4.66 -9.81 -75.45
N ASP A 379 4.49 -8.71 -76.16
CA ASP A 379 3.87 -8.47 -77.48
C ASP A 379 2.34 -8.56 -77.70
N GLY A 380 1.84 -7.46 -78.22
CA GLY A 380 0.55 -7.38 -78.91
C GLY A 380 -0.14 -6.01 -78.88
N LYS A 381 0.22 -5.17 -79.85
CA LYS A 381 -0.51 -3.93 -80.20
C LYS A 381 -1.77 -4.23 -81.00
N PRO A 382 -2.57 -3.21 -81.44
CA PRO A 382 -3.64 -2.54 -80.72
C PRO A 382 -4.97 -2.61 -81.54
N GLU A 383 -6.08 -2.23 -80.92
CA GLU A 383 -7.18 -1.68 -81.77
C GLU A 383 -8.10 -0.72 -80.97
N GLU A 384 -8.48 0.21 -81.74
CA GLU A 384 -9.14 1.49 -81.52
C GLU A 384 -10.62 1.43 -81.07
N VAL A 385 -11.06 2.56 -80.54
CA VAL A 385 -12.31 3.29 -80.92
C VAL A 385 -13.44 3.34 -79.91
N ARG A 386 -13.63 4.61 -79.47
CA ARG A 386 -14.86 5.39 -79.22
C ARG A 386 -15.49 5.46 -77.85
N HIS A 387 -15.33 6.63 -77.34
CA HIS A 387 -16.35 7.39 -76.61
C HIS A 387 -17.67 7.54 -77.40
N PRO A 388 -18.82 7.99 -76.84
CA PRO A 388 -18.99 9.03 -75.80
C PRO A 388 -20.25 8.86 -74.91
N GLY A 389 -20.37 9.75 -73.94
CA GLY A 389 -21.68 10.33 -73.63
C GLY A 389 -22.12 10.32 -72.16
N SER A 390 -21.87 11.42 -71.56
CA SER A 390 -22.80 12.36 -70.94
C SER A 390 -23.86 11.85 -69.96
N GLY A 391 -23.92 12.52 -68.81
CA GLY A 391 -25.17 13.02 -68.31
C GLY A 391 -25.46 12.88 -66.83
N GLN A 392 -25.16 13.91 -66.10
CA GLN A 392 -26.05 14.63 -65.18
C GLN A 392 -27.04 13.79 -64.34
N LYS A 393 -26.88 13.75 -63.05
CA LYS A 393 -27.56 14.64 -62.10
C LYS A 393 -26.94 14.49 -60.72
#